data_2b4e315c4f198209c0115cb39c128148
#
_entry.id   2b4e315c4f198209c0115cb39c128148
#
_cell.length_a   1.000
_cell.length_b   1.000
_cell.length_c   1.000
_cell.angle_alpha   90.00
_cell.angle_beta   90.00
_cell.angle_gamma   90.00
#
_symmetry.space_group_name_H-M   'P 1'
#
loop_
_entity.id
_entity.type
_entity.pdbx_description
1 polymer ?
#
loop_
_entity_poly.entity_id
_entity_poly.type
_entity_poly.pdbx_seq_one_letter_code
_entity_poly.pdbx_strand_id
1 'polypeptide(L)'
;MYSTIFNIGQINKYSKLAIFMSILFLCGCSSQAHSSQKETTIPVTLHVEDAKGLPVEGVQVTIVKAPASDEEPSTEIGEILGKTDKNGDIKWDTGRKGDYSVALTKGETSVTHHISLTEDKKDHAIPLVFKE
;
A
#
# COMPACT_ATOMS: atom_id res chain seq x y z
N MET A 1 -79.01 -14.24 17.90
CA MET A 1 -78.03 -15.29 17.62
C MET A 1 -77.28 -14.91 16.36
N TYR A 2 -76.10 -14.32 16.53
CA TYR A 2 -75.21 -14.03 15.41
C TYR A 2 -73.95 -14.87 15.59
N SER A 3 -73.83 -15.88 14.74
CA SER A 3 -72.68 -16.77 14.68
C SER A 3 -71.61 -16.08 13.85
N THR A 4 -70.58 -15.58 14.50
CA THR A 4 -69.42 -15.01 13.81
C THR A 4 -68.49 -16.15 13.46
N ILE A 5 -68.55 -16.60 12.23
CA ILE A 5 -67.61 -17.58 11.72
C ILE A 5 -66.29 -16.84 11.45
N PHE A 6 -65.36 -16.97 12.35
CA PHE A 6 -64.01 -16.49 12.12
C PHE A 6 -63.32 -17.35 11.09
N ASN A 7 -63.00 -16.75 9.96
CA ASN A 7 -62.37 -17.42 8.84
C ASN A 7 -60.89 -17.63 9.13
N ILE A 8 -60.54 -18.79 9.71
CA ILE A 8 -59.19 -19.17 10.09
C ILE A 8 -58.24 -19.32 8.87
N GLY A 9 -58.79 -19.32 7.64
CA GLY A 9 -58.01 -19.53 6.41
C GLY A 9 -57.11 -18.36 5.97
N GLN A 10 -57.28 -17.15 6.50
CA GLN A 10 -56.52 -15.99 6.07
C GLN A 10 -55.18 -15.82 6.84
N ILE A 11 -55.11 -16.38 8.03
CA ILE A 11 -53.91 -16.16 8.89
C ILE A 11 -52.66 -16.89 8.37
N ASN A 12 -52.88 -18.01 7.66
CA ASN A 12 -51.79 -18.82 7.17
C ASN A 12 -51.01 -18.26 5.97
N LYS A 13 -51.62 -17.37 5.19
CA LYS A 13 -50.95 -16.73 4.05
C LYS A 13 -49.90 -15.70 4.47
N TYR A 14 -50.19 -14.94 5.49
CA TYR A 14 -49.28 -13.90 5.99
C TYR A 14 -48.15 -14.47 6.85
N SER A 15 -48.42 -15.56 7.58
CA SER A 15 -47.40 -16.24 8.38
C SER A 15 -46.31 -16.84 7.51
N LYS A 16 -46.63 -17.40 6.35
CA LYS A 16 -45.59 -17.90 5.41
C LYS A 16 -44.80 -16.79 4.75
N LEU A 17 -45.43 -15.65 4.47
CA LEU A 17 -44.76 -14.51 3.90
C LEU A 17 -43.82 -13.82 4.91
N ALA A 18 -44.21 -13.72 6.15
CA ALA A 18 -43.40 -13.15 7.22
C ALA A 18 -42.14 -13.99 7.51
N ILE A 19 -42.26 -15.31 7.47
CA ILE A 19 -41.12 -16.21 7.64
C ILE A 19 -40.16 -16.14 6.44
N PHE A 20 -40.67 -15.97 5.21
CA PHE A 20 -39.82 -15.81 4.05
C PHE A 20 -39.09 -14.48 4.02
N MET A 21 -39.69 -13.42 4.50
CA MET A 21 -39.04 -12.11 4.66
C MET A 21 -37.96 -12.10 5.75
N SER A 22 -38.13 -12.84 6.83
CA SER A 22 -37.12 -12.96 7.89
C SER A 22 -35.85 -13.72 7.45
N ILE A 23 -36.00 -14.67 6.54
CA ILE A 23 -34.85 -15.43 6.01
C ILE A 23 -34.01 -14.61 5.03
N LEU A 24 -34.65 -13.67 4.30
CA LEU A 24 -33.92 -12.77 3.39
C LEU A 24 -33.08 -11.70 4.10
N PHE A 25 -33.41 -11.38 5.37
CA PHE A 25 -32.62 -10.41 6.14
C PHE A 25 -31.37 -11.02 6.80
N LEU A 26 -31.27 -12.33 6.93
CA LEU A 26 -30.09 -13.01 7.51
C LEU A 26 -28.98 -13.32 6.50
N CYS A 27 -29.22 -13.15 5.19
CA CYS A 27 -28.19 -13.30 4.15
C CYS A 27 -27.45 -11.99 3.82
N GLY A 28 -27.67 -10.92 4.58
CA GLY A 28 -27.01 -9.63 4.40
C GLY A 28 -25.69 -9.44 5.14
N CYS A 29 -25.06 -10.47 5.71
CA CYS A 29 -23.66 -10.44 6.04
C CYS A 29 -22.86 -10.65 4.73
N SER A 30 -22.80 -9.61 3.91
CA SER A 30 -21.66 -9.43 3.01
C SER A 30 -20.42 -9.41 3.89
N SER A 31 -19.80 -10.56 4.06
CA SER A 31 -18.37 -10.60 4.27
C SER A 31 -17.80 -9.81 3.10
N GLN A 32 -17.50 -8.51 3.34
CA GLN A 32 -16.52 -7.84 2.52
C GLN A 32 -15.27 -8.70 2.71
N ALA A 33 -15.09 -9.66 1.81
CA ALA A 33 -13.79 -10.20 1.56
C ALA A 33 -12.94 -8.96 1.22
N HIS A 34 -12.21 -8.45 2.21
CA HIS A 34 -11.02 -7.70 1.96
C HIS A 34 -10.20 -8.66 1.09
N SER A 35 -10.35 -8.51 -0.22
CA SER A 35 -9.37 -9.04 -1.14
C SER A 35 -8.09 -8.30 -0.74
N SER A 36 -7.31 -8.90 0.13
CA SER A 36 -5.90 -8.60 0.30
C SER A 36 -5.32 -8.77 -1.09
N GLN A 37 -5.35 -7.71 -1.88
CA GLN A 37 -4.51 -7.63 -3.06
C GLN A 37 -3.12 -7.85 -2.49
N LYS A 38 -2.56 -9.02 -2.78
CA LYS A 38 -1.18 -9.34 -2.48
C LYS A 38 -0.36 -8.35 -3.32
N GLU A 39 -0.13 -7.17 -2.74
CA GLU A 39 0.69 -6.15 -3.38
C GLU A 39 2.04 -6.78 -3.67
N THR A 40 2.36 -6.88 -4.93
CA THR A 40 3.62 -7.45 -5.40
C THR A 40 4.73 -6.49 -5.02
N THR A 41 5.67 -6.97 -4.20
CA THR A 41 6.90 -6.22 -3.92
C THR A 41 7.83 -6.26 -5.12
N ILE A 42 8.54 -5.16 -5.33
CA ILE A 42 9.51 -4.97 -6.41
C ILE A 42 10.87 -4.76 -5.74
N PRO A 43 11.64 -5.83 -5.45
CA PRO A 43 12.96 -5.70 -4.86
C PRO A 43 13.90 -5.00 -5.86
N VAL A 44 14.63 -4.00 -5.37
CA VAL A 44 15.63 -3.27 -6.13
C VAL A 44 16.88 -3.03 -5.29
N THR A 45 17.99 -2.72 -5.93
CA THR A 45 19.21 -2.23 -5.26
C THR A 45 19.32 -0.73 -5.58
N LEU A 46 19.47 0.09 -4.55
CA LEU A 46 19.84 1.50 -4.73
C LEU A 46 21.35 1.59 -4.71
N HIS A 47 21.94 2.13 -5.77
CA HIS A 47 23.38 2.31 -5.92
C HIS A 47 23.73 3.79 -5.79
N VAL A 48 24.46 4.15 -4.72
CA VAL A 48 24.83 5.53 -4.45
C VAL A 48 26.27 5.78 -4.90
N GLU A 49 26.44 6.74 -5.80
CA GLU A 49 27.71 7.15 -6.37
C GLU A 49 27.94 8.66 -6.20
N ASP A 50 29.19 9.07 -6.23
CA ASP A 50 29.56 10.49 -6.26
C ASP A 50 29.42 11.08 -7.68
N ALA A 51 29.74 12.37 -7.85
CA ALA A 51 29.71 13.03 -9.15
C ALA A 51 30.72 12.48 -10.18
N LYS A 52 31.64 11.62 -9.75
CA LYS A 52 32.65 10.95 -10.60
C LYS A 52 32.29 9.49 -10.91
N GLY A 53 31.13 9.02 -10.42
CA GLY A 53 30.69 7.64 -10.58
C GLY A 53 31.40 6.67 -9.62
N LEU A 54 31.97 7.17 -8.51
CA LEU A 54 32.59 6.30 -7.51
C LEU A 54 31.56 5.97 -6.41
N PRO A 55 31.52 4.71 -5.94
CA PRO A 55 30.59 4.30 -4.91
C PRO A 55 30.81 5.05 -3.59
N VAL A 56 29.72 5.43 -2.94
CA VAL A 56 29.77 6.17 -1.66
C VAL A 56 29.25 5.30 -0.53
N GLU A 57 30.14 4.86 0.36
CA GLU A 57 29.82 4.09 1.56
C GLU A 57 29.25 4.97 2.68
N GLY A 58 28.40 4.41 3.51
CA GLY A 58 27.92 4.99 4.75
C GLY A 58 26.87 6.08 4.61
N VAL A 59 26.26 6.21 3.42
CA VAL A 59 25.13 7.11 3.18
C VAL A 59 23.87 6.53 3.77
N GLN A 60 23.22 7.25 4.69
CA GLN A 60 21.91 6.93 5.23
C GLN A 60 20.86 7.11 4.14
N VAL A 61 20.06 6.08 3.87
CA VAL A 61 18.99 6.11 2.88
C VAL A 61 17.64 6.04 3.55
N THR A 62 16.79 7.02 3.26
CA THR A 62 15.41 7.08 3.73
C THR A 62 14.47 7.24 2.54
N ILE A 63 13.41 6.46 2.49
CA ILE A 63 12.44 6.46 1.40
C ILE A 63 11.09 6.91 1.92
N VAL A 64 10.44 7.83 1.19
CA VAL A 64 9.08 8.29 1.44
C VAL A 64 8.29 8.11 0.15
N LYS A 65 7.12 7.50 0.22
CA LYS A 65 6.23 7.43 -0.93
C LYS A 65 5.71 8.82 -1.26
N ALA A 66 5.77 9.20 -2.53
CA ALA A 66 5.22 10.47 -2.96
C ALA A 66 3.69 10.49 -2.79
N PRO A 67 3.09 11.61 -2.36
CA PRO A 67 1.63 11.73 -2.28
C PRO A 67 1.00 11.57 -3.67
N ALA A 68 -0.20 11.00 -3.70
CA ALA A 68 -0.92 10.76 -4.96
C ALA A 68 -1.36 12.06 -5.67
N SER A 69 -1.42 13.17 -4.93
CA SER A 69 -1.69 14.51 -5.45
C SER A 69 -0.97 15.57 -4.61
N ASP A 70 -0.67 16.72 -5.23
CA ASP A 70 -0.02 17.86 -4.55
C ASP A 70 -0.89 18.48 -3.44
N GLU A 71 -2.17 18.15 -3.39
CA GLU A 71 -3.13 18.68 -2.41
C GLU A 71 -3.23 17.85 -1.13
N GLU A 72 -2.72 16.62 -1.12
CA GLU A 72 -2.75 15.76 0.06
C GLU A 72 -1.41 15.84 0.80
N PRO A 73 -1.41 16.22 2.09
CA PRO A 73 -0.20 16.11 2.89
C PRO A 73 0.20 14.65 2.99
N SER A 74 1.45 14.35 2.64
CA SER A 74 1.99 13.01 2.84
C SER A 74 1.96 12.68 4.33
N THR A 75 1.09 11.74 4.71
CA THR A 75 1.01 11.18 6.06
C THR A 75 1.88 9.93 6.22
N GLU A 76 2.56 9.52 5.14
CA GLU A 76 3.38 8.32 5.16
C GLU A 76 4.69 8.57 5.92
N ILE A 77 4.95 7.71 6.88
CA ILE A 77 6.20 7.67 7.62
C ILE A 77 7.28 7.14 6.69
N GLY A 78 8.40 7.86 6.57
CA GLY A 78 9.51 7.42 5.75
C GLY A 78 10.11 6.09 6.25
N GLU A 79 10.43 5.19 5.33
CA GLU A 79 11.14 3.95 5.60
C GLU A 79 12.65 4.24 5.60
N ILE A 80 13.33 3.93 6.72
CA ILE A 80 14.77 4.03 6.83
C ILE A 80 15.37 2.68 6.44
N LEU A 81 16.04 2.61 5.30
CA LEU A 81 16.68 1.38 4.84
C LEU A 81 17.99 1.08 5.58
N GLY A 82 18.69 2.11 6.04
CA GLY A 82 19.99 1.98 6.66
C GLY A 82 21.08 2.73 5.88
N LYS A 83 22.31 2.21 5.90
CA LYS A 83 23.47 2.83 5.23
C LYS A 83 23.96 1.98 4.08
N THR A 84 24.44 2.66 3.03
CA THR A 84 25.11 2.00 1.90
C THR A 84 26.38 1.28 2.35
N ASP A 85 26.64 0.16 1.70
CA ASP A 85 27.86 -0.63 1.90
C ASP A 85 29.07 0.00 1.17
N LYS A 86 30.22 -0.67 1.23
CA LYS A 86 31.47 -0.24 0.57
C LYS A 86 31.38 -0.15 -0.96
N ASN A 87 30.39 -0.80 -1.56
CA ASN A 87 30.12 -0.71 -3.00
C ASN A 87 29.09 0.39 -3.32
N GLY A 88 28.63 1.15 -2.32
CA GLY A 88 27.58 2.14 -2.48
C GLY A 88 26.17 1.55 -2.56
N ASP A 89 26.01 0.25 -2.29
CA ASP A 89 24.75 -0.45 -2.49
C ASP A 89 23.92 -0.54 -1.20
N ILE A 90 22.60 -0.47 -1.36
CA ILE A 90 21.63 -0.84 -0.34
C ILE A 90 20.42 -1.51 -1.00
N LYS A 91 19.95 -2.62 -0.41
CA LYS A 91 18.79 -3.36 -0.89
C LYS A 91 17.49 -2.78 -0.34
N TRP A 92 16.51 -2.73 -1.19
CA TRP A 92 15.14 -2.37 -0.84
C TRP A 92 14.17 -3.46 -1.33
N ASP A 93 13.80 -4.36 -0.42
CA ASP A 93 13.02 -5.56 -0.72
C ASP A 93 11.50 -5.33 -0.60
N THR A 94 11.08 -4.24 0.06
CA THR A 94 9.68 -3.92 0.37
C THR A 94 9.07 -2.92 -0.59
N GLY A 95 9.82 -2.47 -1.60
CA GLY A 95 9.36 -1.52 -2.61
C GLY A 95 8.09 -1.99 -3.31
N ARG A 96 7.19 -1.06 -3.61
CA ARG A 96 5.96 -1.29 -4.36
C ARG A 96 5.89 -0.35 -5.53
N LYS A 97 5.09 -0.68 -6.54
CA LYS A 97 4.87 0.22 -7.67
C LYS A 97 4.40 1.60 -7.19
N GLY A 98 5.04 2.65 -7.68
CA GLY A 98 4.72 4.05 -7.35
C GLY A 98 5.90 4.98 -7.42
N ASP A 99 5.67 6.23 -7.07
CA ASP A 99 6.67 7.29 -7.04
C ASP A 99 7.15 7.51 -5.60
N TYR A 100 8.44 7.73 -5.46
CA TYR A 100 9.10 7.84 -4.17
C TYR A 100 10.12 8.97 -4.16
N SER A 101 10.27 9.59 -2.99
CA SER A 101 11.37 10.49 -2.66
C SER A 101 12.39 9.71 -1.85
N VAL A 102 13.63 9.68 -2.31
CA VAL A 102 14.75 9.02 -1.64
C VAL A 102 15.69 10.08 -1.10
N ALA A 103 15.77 10.21 0.21
CA ALA A 103 16.71 11.11 0.88
C ALA A 103 18.00 10.36 1.20
N LEU A 104 19.11 10.88 0.74
CA LEU A 104 20.48 10.42 0.98
C LEU A 104 21.13 11.39 1.96
N THR A 105 21.60 10.92 3.12
CA THR A 105 22.21 11.77 4.14
C THR A 105 23.55 11.19 4.60
N LYS A 106 24.59 12.04 4.65
CA LYS A 106 25.91 11.68 5.19
C LYS A 106 26.51 12.92 5.87
N GLY A 107 26.75 12.82 7.18
CA GLY A 107 27.14 13.99 7.97
C GLY A 107 26.06 15.06 7.95
N GLU A 108 26.42 16.27 7.52
CA GLU A 108 25.51 17.41 7.41
C GLU A 108 24.89 17.58 6.01
N THR A 109 25.35 16.77 5.04
CA THR A 109 24.87 16.83 3.66
C THR A 109 23.66 15.94 3.47
N SER A 110 22.62 16.47 2.85
CA SER A 110 21.42 15.73 2.46
C SER A 110 21.01 16.07 1.02
N VAL A 111 20.73 15.03 0.24
CA VAL A 111 20.29 15.13 -1.16
C VAL A 111 19.03 14.30 -1.33
N THR A 112 18.04 14.84 -2.05
CA THR A 112 16.78 14.11 -2.33
C THR A 112 16.69 13.80 -3.82
N HIS A 113 16.34 12.55 -4.13
CA HIS A 113 16.04 12.08 -5.47
C HIS A 113 14.57 11.65 -5.56
N HIS A 114 13.98 11.79 -6.73
CA HIS A 114 12.66 11.24 -7.04
C HIS A 114 12.84 10.04 -7.96
N ILE A 115 12.26 8.91 -7.60
CA ILE A 115 12.30 7.68 -8.38
C ILE A 115 10.90 7.15 -8.61
N SER A 116 10.68 6.54 -9.77
CA SER A 116 9.45 5.80 -10.08
C SER A 116 9.77 4.32 -10.08
N LEU A 117 9.12 3.55 -9.22
CA LEU A 117 9.30 2.11 -9.11
C LEU A 117 8.23 1.40 -9.93
N THR A 118 8.65 0.66 -10.93
CA THR A 118 7.84 -0.11 -11.86
C THR A 118 8.34 -1.55 -11.95
N GLU A 119 7.51 -2.47 -12.43
CA GLU A 119 7.85 -3.90 -12.43
C GLU A 119 9.10 -4.23 -13.26
N ASP A 120 9.39 -3.43 -14.30
CA ASP A 120 10.62 -3.54 -15.10
C ASP A 120 11.90 -3.18 -14.33
N LYS A 121 11.78 -2.50 -13.18
CA LYS A 121 12.89 -2.19 -12.28
C LYS A 121 13.24 -3.31 -11.30
N LYS A 122 12.41 -4.35 -11.25
CA LYS A 122 12.66 -5.49 -10.38
C LYS A 122 14.05 -6.06 -10.62
N ASP A 123 14.78 -6.32 -9.51
CA ASP A 123 16.14 -6.85 -9.48
C ASP A 123 17.19 -5.96 -10.20
N HIS A 124 16.86 -4.72 -10.55
CA HIS A 124 17.80 -3.77 -11.12
C HIS A 124 18.43 -2.86 -10.08
N ALA A 125 19.62 -2.36 -10.39
CA ALA A 125 20.24 -1.28 -9.64
C ALA A 125 19.71 0.07 -10.13
N ILE A 126 19.31 0.93 -9.19
CA ILE A 126 18.90 2.30 -9.47
C ILE A 126 20.02 3.23 -9.03
N PRO A 127 20.72 3.90 -9.95
CA PRO A 127 21.81 4.80 -9.61
C PRO A 127 21.28 6.10 -8.99
N LEU A 128 21.91 6.55 -7.91
CA LEU A 128 21.59 7.78 -7.20
C LEU A 128 22.90 8.55 -6.96
N VAL A 129 22.96 9.81 -7.37
CA VAL A 129 24.16 10.63 -7.24
C VAL A 129 24.13 11.43 -5.92
N PHE A 130 25.12 11.20 -5.08
CA PHE A 130 25.35 11.96 -3.85
C PHE A 130 26.42 13.03 -4.09
N LYS A 131 26.02 14.30 -3.98
CA LYS A 131 26.95 15.42 -4.13
C LYS A 131 27.23 16.01 -2.74
N GLU A 132 28.47 15.88 -2.29
CA GLU A 132 28.96 16.58 -1.10
C GLU A 132 29.14 18.08 -1.35
#